data_d9a7a5304f7a733a679c5c96f71fd10c
#
_entry.id   d9a7a5304f7a733a679c5c96f71fd10c
#
_cell.length_a   1.000
_cell.length_b   1.000
_cell.length_c   1.000
_cell.angle_alpha   90.00
_cell.angle_beta   90.00
_cell.angle_gamma   90.00
#
_symmetry.space_group_name_H-M   'P 1'
#
loop_
_entity.id
_entity.type
_entity.pdbx_description
1 polymer ?
#
loop_
_entity_poly.entity_id
_entity_poly.type
_entity_poly.pdbx_seq_one_letter_code
_entity_poly.pdbx_strand_id
1 'polypeptide(L)'
;MGKLNAILVGLITPTQNEERTKEYLDELAFLADTNNTNCVKRFVQRLDYPSTSTYVGEGKLQEINEYIQRFADTDDFIDMVIFDDELSPRQLRNIEKTLNAHNQNEIKDNHKQPVRVIDRTILILEIFLHRAQTSYAKTQ
;
A
#
# COMPACT_ATOMS: atom_id res chain seq x y z
N MET A 1 -20.94 -5.09 2.41
CA MET A 1 -19.77 -4.94 1.56
C MET A 1 -18.50 -5.00 2.39
N GLY A 2 -17.56 -5.81 1.96
CA GLY A 2 -16.33 -6.00 2.69
C GLY A 2 -15.38 -4.82 2.59
N LYS A 3 -14.48 -4.73 3.55
CA LYS A 3 -13.40 -3.76 3.50
C LYS A 3 -12.36 -4.21 2.47
N LEU A 4 -11.62 -3.26 1.93
CA LEU A 4 -10.47 -3.57 1.09
C LEU A 4 -9.34 -4.08 1.97
N ASN A 5 -8.51 -4.96 1.43
CA ASN A 5 -7.35 -5.50 2.13
C ASN A 5 -6.08 -4.80 1.68
N ALA A 6 -5.29 -4.33 2.63
CA ALA A 6 -4.08 -3.60 2.34
C ALA A 6 -2.87 -4.15 3.10
N ILE A 7 -1.72 -3.99 2.48
CA ILE A 7 -0.42 -4.23 3.10
C ILE A 7 0.19 -2.87 3.41
N LEU A 8 0.77 -2.71 4.59
CA LEU A 8 1.51 -1.50 4.95
C LEU A 8 3.00 -1.77 4.86
N VAL A 9 3.74 -0.80 4.38
CA VAL A 9 5.20 -0.91 4.24
C VAL A 9 5.87 0.30 4.88
N GLY A 10 6.85 0.04 5.75
CA GLY A 10 7.61 1.08 6.41
C GLY A 10 9.10 0.77 6.44
N LEU A 11 9.91 1.77 6.69
CA LEU A 11 11.36 1.63 6.80
C LEU A 11 11.84 2.06 8.18
N ILE A 12 12.88 1.37 8.65
CA ILE A 12 13.66 1.78 9.80
C ILE A 12 14.96 2.33 9.24
N THR A 13 15.29 3.57 9.58
CA THR A 13 16.49 4.25 9.09
C THR A 13 17.27 4.83 10.26
N PRO A 14 18.49 5.36 10.06
CA PRO A 14 19.22 6.00 11.15
C PRO A 14 18.48 7.17 11.81
N THR A 15 17.55 7.81 11.09
CA THR A 15 16.75 8.92 11.63
C THR A 15 15.34 8.52 12.06
N GLN A 16 14.97 7.26 11.85
CA GLN A 16 13.64 6.76 12.19
C GLN A 16 13.77 5.35 12.76
N ASN A 17 13.84 5.26 14.08
CA ASN A 17 14.07 3.99 14.75
C ASN A 17 12.85 3.06 14.66
N GLU A 18 13.00 1.84 15.10
CA GLU A 18 11.97 0.81 15.05
C GLU A 18 10.68 1.23 15.73
N GLU A 19 10.81 1.84 16.91
CA GLU A 19 9.67 2.29 17.69
C GLU A 19 8.89 3.38 16.97
N ARG A 20 9.59 4.34 16.37
CA ARG A 20 8.98 5.43 15.62
C ARG A 20 8.28 4.90 14.35
N THR A 21 8.91 3.94 13.68
CA THR A 21 8.33 3.32 12.50
C THR A 21 7.03 2.60 12.87
N LYS A 22 7.03 1.90 14.01
CA LYS A 22 5.81 1.22 14.47
C LYS A 22 4.69 2.22 14.76
N GLU A 23 5.02 3.34 15.40
CA GLU A 23 4.03 4.38 15.68
C GLU A 23 3.42 4.94 14.39
N TYR A 24 4.26 5.19 13.40
CA TYR A 24 3.80 5.69 12.10
C TYR A 24 2.91 4.66 11.37
N LEU A 25 3.27 3.38 11.45
CA LEU A 25 2.46 2.34 10.83
C LEU A 25 1.13 2.14 11.56
N ASP A 26 1.13 2.28 12.89
CA ASP A 26 -0.11 2.24 13.68
C ASP A 26 -1.04 3.39 13.24
N GLU A 27 -0.49 4.57 13.06
CA GLU A 27 -1.25 5.72 12.58
C GLU A 27 -1.77 5.51 11.17
N LEU A 28 -0.93 4.98 10.30
CA LEU A 28 -1.32 4.68 8.92
C LEU A 28 -2.44 3.64 8.87
N ALA A 29 -2.35 2.62 9.71
CA ALA A 29 -3.40 1.59 9.81
C ALA A 29 -4.73 2.21 10.27
N PHE A 30 -4.67 3.13 11.21
CA PHE A 30 -5.86 3.84 11.69
C PHE A 30 -6.48 4.66 10.57
N LEU A 31 -5.66 5.40 9.82
CA LEU A 31 -6.13 6.19 8.70
C LEU A 31 -6.78 5.32 7.62
N ALA A 32 -6.16 4.19 7.31
CA ALA A 32 -6.70 3.26 6.33
C ALA A 32 -8.05 2.70 6.80
N ASP A 33 -8.17 2.39 8.08
CA ASP A 33 -9.41 1.88 8.64
C ASP A 33 -10.54 2.91 8.50
N THR A 34 -10.26 4.19 8.67
CA THR A 34 -11.26 5.25 8.46
C THR A 34 -11.70 5.34 7.00
N ASN A 35 -10.91 4.78 6.08
CA ASN A 35 -11.21 4.74 4.65
C ASN A 35 -11.67 3.35 4.19
N ASN A 36 -12.29 2.61 5.09
CA ASN A 36 -12.85 1.29 4.82
C ASN A 36 -11.82 0.29 4.28
N THR A 37 -10.60 0.37 4.80
CA THR A 37 -9.48 -0.48 4.39
C THR A 37 -8.90 -1.20 5.58
N ASN A 38 -8.81 -2.53 5.48
CA ASN A 38 -8.30 -3.39 6.53
C ASN A 38 -6.82 -3.71 6.27
N CYS A 39 -5.95 -3.39 7.22
CA CYS A 39 -4.52 -3.67 7.09
C CYS A 39 -4.23 -5.08 7.60
N VAL A 40 -3.94 -5.99 6.68
CA VAL A 40 -3.79 -7.42 7.00
C VAL A 40 -2.34 -7.83 7.23
N LYS A 41 -1.38 -7.02 6.78
CA LYS A 41 0.03 -7.37 6.90
C LYS A 41 0.88 -6.10 6.87
N ARG A 42 1.98 -6.12 7.61
CA ARG A 42 2.98 -5.06 7.59
C ARG A 42 4.31 -5.63 7.18
N PHE A 43 5.04 -4.91 6.32
CA PHE A 43 6.42 -5.24 5.97
C PHE A 43 7.29 -4.07 6.42
N VAL A 44 8.37 -4.37 7.11
CA VAL A 44 9.31 -3.37 7.61
C VAL A 44 10.70 -3.80 7.19
N GLN A 45 11.50 -2.87 6.72
CA GLN A 45 12.88 -3.14 6.34
C GLN A 45 13.80 -2.08 6.94
N ARG A 46 14.98 -2.49 7.34
CA ARG A 46 16.01 -1.58 7.84
C ARG A 46 16.93 -1.22 6.68
N LEU A 47 16.97 0.06 6.34
CA LEU A 47 17.86 0.59 5.29
C LEU A 47 18.44 1.90 5.79
N ASP A 48 19.62 2.26 5.31
CA ASP A 48 20.23 3.56 5.64
C ASP A 48 19.42 4.71 5.03
N TYR A 49 18.87 4.48 3.85
CA TYR A 49 17.99 5.43 3.14
C TYR A 49 17.11 4.67 2.16
N PRO A 50 15.96 5.24 1.80
CA PRO A 50 15.06 4.57 0.85
C PRO A 50 15.70 4.39 -0.53
N SER A 51 15.39 3.28 -1.19
CA SER A 51 15.82 3.06 -2.56
C SER A 51 15.16 4.10 -3.46
N THR A 52 15.95 4.73 -4.33
CA THR A 52 15.42 5.73 -5.29
C THR A 52 14.53 5.12 -6.35
N SER A 53 14.63 3.82 -6.58
CA SER A 53 13.86 3.10 -7.60
C SER A 53 12.59 2.47 -7.06
N THR A 54 12.65 1.86 -5.87
CA THR A 54 11.57 1.03 -5.36
C THR A 54 11.26 1.25 -3.88
N TYR A 55 11.84 2.25 -3.25
CA TYR A 55 11.67 2.60 -1.85
C TYR A 55 12.25 1.54 -0.90
N VAL A 56 11.90 0.27 -1.08
CA VAL A 56 12.46 -0.87 -0.34
C VAL A 56 13.45 -1.61 -1.23
N GLY A 57 14.26 -2.50 -0.66
CA GLY A 57 15.17 -3.33 -1.44
C GLY A 57 14.41 -4.33 -2.29
N GLU A 58 15.05 -4.85 -3.32
CA GLU A 58 14.45 -5.82 -4.23
C GLU A 58 13.97 -7.07 -3.52
N GLY A 59 14.73 -7.57 -2.56
CA GLY A 59 14.34 -8.74 -1.78
C GLY A 59 13.06 -8.54 -1.01
N LYS A 60 12.91 -7.37 -0.39
CA LYS A 60 11.70 -7.04 0.35
C LYS A 60 10.51 -6.89 -0.60
N LEU A 61 10.73 -6.28 -1.74
CA LEU A 61 9.68 -6.13 -2.75
C LEU A 61 9.20 -7.49 -3.24
N GLN A 62 10.11 -8.45 -3.42
CA GLN A 62 9.74 -9.81 -3.78
C GLN A 62 8.95 -10.50 -2.66
N GLU A 63 9.29 -10.29 -1.41
CA GLU A 63 8.52 -10.82 -0.29
C GLU A 63 7.08 -10.30 -0.31
N ILE A 64 6.91 -9.02 -0.60
CA ILE A 64 5.59 -8.39 -0.71
C ILE A 64 4.83 -9.03 -1.87
N ASN A 65 5.49 -9.18 -3.00
CA ASN A 65 4.89 -9.79 -4.19
C ASN A 65 4.45 -11.23 -3.92
N GLU A 66 5.29 -12.03 -3.27
CA GLU A 66 4.96 -13.40 -2.93
C GLU A 66 3.76 -13.49 -1.98
N TYR A 67 3.67 -12.56 -1.03
CA TYR A 67 2.53 -12.51 -0.13
C TYR A 67 1.24 -12.21 -0.92
N ILE A 68 1.30 -11.25 -1.82
CA ILE A 68 0.16 -10.90 -2.67
C ILE A 68 -0.29 -12.11 -3.50
N GLN A 69 0.66 -12.81 -4.09
CA GLN A 69 0.38 -13.98 -4.93
C GLN A 69 -0.26 -15.12 -4.13
N ARG A 70 0.19 -15.30 -2.89
CA ARG A 70 -0.32 -16.36 -2.03
C ARG A 70 -1.83 -16.24 -1.82
N PHE A 71 -2.35 -15.03 -1.75
CA PHE A 71 -3.76 -14.78 -1.47
C PHE A 71 -4.56 -14.32 -2.70
N ALA A 72 -3.93 -14.30 -3.87
CA ALA A 72 -4.53 -13.72 -5.09
C ALA A 72 -5.84 -14.39 -5.51
N ASP A 73 -5.94 -15.70 -5.32
CA ASP A 73 -7.12 -16.46 -5.73
C ASP A 73 -8.05 -16.80 -4.56
N THR A 74 -7.91 -16.09 -3.45
CA THR A 74 -8.71 -16.32 -2.25
C THR A 74 -9.61 -15.11 -1.99
N ASP A 75 -10.52 -15.24 -1.05
CA ASP A 75 -11.38 -14.14 -0.60
C ASP A 75 -10.57 -13.07 0.14
N ASP A 76 -9.35 -13.41 0.56
CA ASP A 76 -8.46 -12.50 1.28
C ASP A 76 -7.44 -11.80 0.38
N PHE A 77 -7.73 -11.70 -0.91
CA PHE A 77 -6.81 -11.08 -1.87
C PHE A 77 -6.49 -9.63 -1.49
N ILE A 78 -5.29 -9.19 -1.87
CA ILE A 78 -4.78 -7.87 -1.51
C ILE A 78 -5.21 -6.85 -2.58
N ASP A 79 -5.86 -5.79 -2.14
CA ASP A 79 -6.34 -4.72 -3.03
C ASP A 79 -5.29 -3.64 -3.24
N MET A 80 -4.50 -3.35 -2.21
CA MET A 80 -3.52 -2.26 -2.30
C MET A 80 -2.35 -2.46 -1.35
N VAL A 81 -1.26 -1.75 -1.66
CA VAL A 81 -0.08 -1.65 -0.79
C VAL A 81 0.11 -0.17 -0.48
N ILE A 82 0.22 0.17 0.78
CA ILE A 82 0.35 1.55 1.24
C ILE A 82 1.74 1.73 1.85
N PHE A 83 2.52 2.63 1.28
CA PHE A 83 3.86 2.94 1.77
C PHE A 83 3.79 4.12 2.74
N ASP A 84 4.48 4.01 3.86
CA ASP A 84 4.46 5.01 4.91
C ASP A 84 5.48 6.12 4.66
N ASP A 85 5.35 6.79 3.54
CA ASP A 85 6.20 7.90 3.14
C ASP A 85 5.61 8.49 1.87
N GLU A 86 6.22 9.52 1.33
CA GLU A 86 5.84 10.07 0.03
C GLU A 86 6.72 9.42 -1.04
N LEU A 87 6.10 8.76 -2.00
CA LEU A 87 6.82 8.09 -3.09
C LEU A 87 6.93 9.00 -4.30
N SER A 88 8.06 8.94 -4.97
CA SER A 88 8.22 9.65 -6.25
C SER A 88 7.41 8.94 -7.34
N PRO A 89 7.08 9.63 -8.44
CA PRO A 89 6.40 8.97 -9.57
C PRO A 89 7.19 7.77 -10.11
N ARG A 90 8.51 7.84 -10.10
CA ARG A 90 9.37 6.74 -10.52
C ARG A 90 9.23 5.53 -9.60
N GLN A 91 9.25 5.75 -8.29
CA GLN A 91 9.07 4.68 -7.31
C GLN A 91 7.70 4.03 -7.47
N LEU A 92 6.64 4.83 -7.57
CA LEU A 92 5.29 4.32 -7.75
C LEU A 92 5.19 3.44 -8.99
N ARG A 93 5.70 3.89 -10.13
CA ARG A 93 5.64 3.12 -11.38
C ARG A 93 6.42 1.82 -11.30
N ASN A 94 7.61 1.87 -10.73
CA ASN A 94 8.47 0.68 -10.62
C ASN A 94 7.85 -0.37 -9.70
N ILE A 95 7.29 0.07 -8.58
CA ILE A 95 6.64 -0.83 -7.63
C ILE A 95 5.38 -1.43 -8.24
N GLU A 96 4.54 -0.61 -8.87
CA GLU A 96 3.32 -1.09 -9.53
C GLU A 96 3.64 -2.12 -10.60
N LYS A 97 4.67 -1.85 -11.40
CA LYS A 97 5.09 -2.75 -12.46
C LYS A 97 5.53 -4.09 -11.90
N THR A 98 6.29 -4.09 -10.82
CA THR A 98 6.77 -5.32 -10.20
C THR A 98 5.63 -6.11 -9.57
N LEU A 99 4.74 -5.45 -8.84
CA LEU A 99 3.66 -6.13 -8.14
C LEU A 99 2.54 -6.59 -9.08
N ASN A 100 2.45 -6.02 -10.27
CA ASN A 100 1.42 -6.38 -11.26
C ASN A 100 1.96 -7.10 -12.50
N ALA A 101 3.26 -7.45 -12.51
CA ALA A 101 3.88 -8.13 -13.64
C ALA A 101 3.16 -9.40 -14.04
N HIS A 102 2.64 -10.21 -13.10
CA HIS A 102 1.95 -11.44 -13.29
C HIS A 102 0.56 -11.21 -13.83
N ASN A 103 -0.08 -10.09 -13.46
CA ASN A 103 -1.39 -9.74 -13.99
C ASN A 103 -1.30 -9.36 -15.49
N GLN A 104 -0.19 -8.79 -15.91
CA GLN A 104 0.03 -8.44 -17.31
C GLN A 104 0.18 -9.68 -18.19
N ASN A 105 0.72 -10.73 -17.64
CA ASN A 105 0.91 -12.01 -18.36
C ASN A 105 -0.38 -12.83 -18.43
N GLU A 106 -1.33 -12.51 -17.58
CA GLU A 106 -2.62 -13.21 -17.52
C GLU A 106 -3.77 -12.32 -17.96
N ILE A 107 -3.55 -11.55 -19.01
CA ILE A 107 -4.54 -10.63 -19.58
C ILE A 107 -5.88 -11.31 -19.89
N LYS A 108 -5.89 -12.61 -20.08
CA LYS A 108 -7.09 -13.35 -20.38
C LYS A 108 -7.97 -13.63 -19.17
N ASP A 109 -7.44 -13.42 -17.98
CA ASP A 109 -8.20 -13.66 -16.76
C ASP A 109 -8.73 -12.32 -16.24
N ASN A 110 -9.90 -11.95 -16.67
CA ASN A 110 -10.55 -10.69 -16.35
C ASN A 110 -10.97 -10.56 -14.88
N HIS A 111 -10.73 -11.59 -14.07
CA HIS A 111 -11.16 -11.62 -12.68
C HIS A 111 -10.13 -11.04 -11.70
N LYS A 112 -8.89 -10.87 -12.14
CA LYS A 112 -7.84 -10.35 -11.26
C LYS A 112 -7.65 -8.87 -11.46
N GLN A 113 -7.97 -8.12 -10.43
CA GLN A 113 -7.74 -6.67 -10.45
C GLN A 113 -6.28 -6.39 -10.11
N PRO A 114 -5.69 -5.34 -10.68
CA PRO A 114 -4.35 -4.96 -10.33
C PRO A 114 -4.27 -4.46 -8.88
N VAL A 115 -3.16 -4.71 -8.23
CA VAL A 115 -2.89 -4.19 -6.90
C VAL A 115 -2.56 -2.70 -7.04
N ARG A 116 -3.26 -1.86 -6.31
CA ARG A 116 -2.95 -0.43 -6.28
C ARG A 116 -1.75 -0.19 -5.38
N VAL A 117 -0.88 0.72 -5.78
CA VAL A 117 0.23 1.17 -4.95
C VAL A 117 -0.02 2.63 -4.63
N ILE A 118 -0.15 2.94 -3.35
CA ILE A 118 -0.34 4.31 -2.89
C ILE A 118 0.62 4.59 -1.75
N ASP A 119 0.74 5.84 -1.39
CA ASP A 119 1.54 6.27 -0.27
C ASP A 119 0.66 7.00 0.76
N ARG A 120 1.27 7.43 1.84
CA ARG A 120 0.55 8.15 2.91
C ARG A 120 -0.17 9.38 2.36
N THR A 121 0.48 10.13 1.49
CA THR A 121 -0.08 11.36 0.92
C THR A 121 -1.34 11.08 0.11
N ILE A 122 -1.30 10.06 -0.74
CA ILE A 122 -2.44 9.66 -1.56
C ILE A 122 -3.59 9.18 -0.67
N LEU A 123 -3.29 8.39 0.36
CA LEU A 123 -4.31 7.91 1.28
C LEU A 123 -5.02 9.07 1.98
N ILE A 124 -4.26 10.02 2.50
CA ILE A 124 -4.82 11.19 3.18
C ILE A 124 -5.69 12.00 2.21
N LEU A 125 -5.23 12.18 0.97
CA LEU A 125 -6.00 12.87 -0.05
C LEU A 125 -7.32 12.17 -0.36
N GLU A 126 -7.30 10.85 -0.48
CA GLU A 126 -8.51 10.07 -0.73
C GLU A 126 -9.51 10.17 0.42
N ILE A 127 -9.02 10.15 1.65
CA ILE A 127 -9.87 10.32 2.82
C ILE A 127 -10.54 11.70 2.79
N PHE A 128 -9.75 12.72 2.49
CA PHE A 128 -10.24 14.09 2.41
C PHE A 128 -11.32 14.24 1.33
N LEU A 129 -11.07 13.72 0.15
CA LEU A 129 -12.01 13.80 -0.97
C LEU A 129 -13.31 13.05 -0.66
N HIS A 130 -13.20 11.91 -0.02
CA HIS A 130 -14.38 11.13 0.35
C HIS A 130 -15.24 11.89 1.37
N ARG A 131 -14.63 12.51 2.35
CA ARG A 131 -15.35 13.33 3.35
C ARG A 131 -15.96 14.58 2.73
N ALA A 132 -15.26 15.20 1.80
CA ALA A 132 -15.76 16.38 1.09
C ALA A 132 -17.02 16.05 0.29
N GLN A 133 -17.03 14.92 -0.40
CA GLN A 133 -18.18 14.45 -1.15
C GLN A 133 -19.37 14.17 -0.24
N THR A 134 -19.12 13.51 0.87
CA THR A 134 -20.17 13.21 1.85
C THR A 134 -20.75 14.48 2.46
N SER A 135 -19.89 15.42 2.81
CA SER A 135 -20.29 16.69 3.38
C SER A 135 -21.13 17.51 2.39
N TYR A 136 -20.70 17.54 1.13
CA TYR A 136 -21.42 18.24 0.06
C TYR A 136 -22.80 17.62 -0.17
N ALA A 137 -22.87 16.30 -0.18
CA ALA A 137 -24.13 15.60 -0.34
C ALA A 137 -25.12 15.90 0.80
N LYS A 138 -24.61 16.08 2.02
CA LYS A 138 -25.46 16.40 3.18
C LYS A 138 -26.04 17.81 3.13
N THR A 139 -25.38 18.73 2.48
CA THR A 139 -25.82 20.12 2.42
C THR A 139 -26.86 20.37 1.33
N GLN A 140 -27.09 19.42 0.49
CA GLN A 140 -28.12 19.49 -0.52
C GLN A 140 -29.41 18.86 -0.03
#